data_a19dbb898dceeb701f809e8791cecc3a
#
_entry.id   a19dbb898dceeb701f809e8791cecc3a
#
_cell.length_a   1.000
_cell.length_b   1.000
_cell.length_c   1.000
_cell.angle_alpha   90.00
_cell.angle_beta   90.00
_cell.angle_gamma   90.00
#
_symmetry.space_group_name_H-M   'P 1'
#
loop_
_entity.id
_entity.type
_entity.pdbx_description
1 polymer ?
#
loop_
_entity_poly.entity_id
_entity_poly.type
_entity_poly.pdbx_seq_one_letter_code
_entity_poly.pdbx_strand_id
1 'polypeptide(L)'
;MPRKRHPGPVSGAIALAAISLTAATPAPAQPAAAPDYSKDSSWLCLPGRSDSCSTALPTTALNPTGYGSTELSTVAKDPPLDCFYVYPTVSSDAGMNSDMSPGREEKLTTESQFARFASVCRPFAPIYRQMTLAAVAAYSAGADITQPAALAYGDVLAAWRNYIATRNEGRPFVLVGHSQGSLMVQQLIAREIEKDPALAARMKLAIIPGYNVLVPQGKLVGGTFKKTPLCSRPGQTGCVIAYSSFREKNEPPAGAMFGYADQPGMTVGCVNPALPGSRSWVKLDSYWFTRSSLQVPGGPIQWSTEGQPSTPYVRTEGLVSGKCVNDGPRGYLSIRTNHAPGDKWADHVGGEIAVLGMFLPGWGMHLADMAEAEGDLVRDAGEIGASLRSRTAAQPAH
;
A
#
# COMPACT_ATOMS: atom_id res chain seq x y z
N MET A 1 -18.29 -78.89 74.29
CA MET A 1 -18.68 -78.30 73.06
C MET A 1 -18.24 -76.81 73.05
N PRO A 2 -17.24 -76.38 72.29
CA PRO A 2 -16.78 -75.02 72.37
C PRO A 2 -17.52 -74.12 71.36
N ARG A 3 -17.82 -72.87 71.77
CA ARG A 3 -18.49 -71.84 71.01
C ARG A 3 -17.47 -71.18 70.02
N LYS A 4 -17.86 -71.12 68.77
CA LYS A 4 -17.12 -70.37 67.73
C LYS A 4 -17.36 -68.84 67.89
N ARG A 5 -16.31 -68.08 67.96
CA ARG A 5 -16.33 -66.59 67.86
C ARG A 5 -16.22 -66.17 66.39
N HIS A 6 -17.10 -65.30 65.93
CA HIS A 6 -17.01 -64.65 64.66
C HIS A 6 -16.21 -63.37 64.83
N PRO A 7 -15.30 -63.01 63.82
CA PRO A 7 -14.65 -61.74 63.84
C PRO A 7 -15.56 -60.67 63.17
N GLY A 8 -15.61 -59.50 63.79
CA GLY A 8 -16.35 -58.36 63.30
C GLY A 8 -15.60 -57.58 62.13
N PRO A 9 -16.33 -56.77 61.37
CA PRO A 9 -15.73 -56.07 60.17
C PRO A 9 -14.86 -54.87 60.60
N VAL A 10 -13.66 -54.81 60.00
CA VAL A 10 -12.76 -53.65 60.11
C VAL A 10 -13.18 -52.65 59.04
N SER A 11 -13.75 -51.51 59.46
CA SER A 11 -14.03 -50.36 58.51
C SER A 11 -12.77 -49.57 58.31
N GLY A 12 -12.15 -49.75 57.11
CA GLY A 12 -11.07 -48.91 56.64
C GLY A 12 -11.64 -47.65 55.97
N ALA A 13 -11.42 -46.52 56.60
CA ALA A 13 -11.73 -45.21 55.97
C ALA A 13 -10.68 -44.87 54.95
N ILE A 14 -11.07 -44.85 53.67
CA ILE A 14 -10.21 -44.34 52.53
C ILE A 14 -10.40 -42.84 52.46
N ALA A 15 -9.36 -42.08 52.83
CA ALA A 15 -9.32 -40.64 52.65
C ALA A 15 -9.01 -40.36 51.18
N LEU A 16 -9.98 -39.86 50.37
CA LEU A 16 -9.77 -39.32 49.06
C LEU A 16 -9.14 -37.93 49.21
N ALA A 17 -7.85 -37.82 48.86
CA ALA A 17 -7.21 -36.52 48.69
C ALA A 17 -7.65 -35.95 47.35
N ALA A 18 -8.49 -34.90 47.35
CA ALA A 18 -8.87 -34.13 46.19
C ALA A 18 -7.66 -33.26 45.73
N ILE A 19 -6.99 -33.67 44.65
CA ILE A 19 -5.98 -32.84 43.99
C ILE A 19 -6.72 -31.79 43.18
N SER A 20 -6.78 -30.56 43.67
CA SER A 20 -7.27 -29.40 42.91
C SER A 20 -6.24 -29.03 41.84
N LEU A 21 -6.46 -29.44 40.61
CA LEU A 21 -5.74 -28.88 39.45
C LEU A 21 -6.24 -27.45 39.26
N THR A 22 -5.48 -26.47 39.74
CA THR A 22 -5.64 -25.08 39.31
C THR A 22 -5.10 -24.98 37.88
N ALA A 23 -5.99 -24.88 36.89
CA ALA A 23 -5.63 -24.54 35.54
C ALA A 23 -5.03 -23.11 35.56
N ALA A 24 -3.72 -22.98 35.37
CA ALA A 24 -3.08 -21.72 35.18
C ALA A 24 -3.60 -21.13 33.87
N THR A 25 -4.36 -20.05 33.96
CA THR A 25 -4.67 -19.24 32.77
C THR A 25 -3.37 -18.79 32.13
N PRO A 26 -3.14 -19.03 30.80
CA PRO A 26 -1.95 -18.54 30.14
C PRO A 26 -1.92 -17.02 30.28
N ALA A 27 -0.79 -16.47 30.75
CA ALA A 27 -0.58 -15.04 30.78
C ALA A 27 -0.72 -14.51 29.33
N PRO A 28 -1.35 -13.32 29.11
CA PRO A 28 -1.43 -12.75 27.79
C PRO A 28 -0.01 -12.60 27.24
N ALA A 29 0.23 -13.11 26.02
CA ALA A 29 1.51 -13.02 25.38
C ALA A 29 1.94 -11.54 25.31
N GLN A 30 3.11 -11.20 25.83
CA GLN A 30 3.65 -9.87 25.72
C GLN A 30 3.78 -9.50 24.23
N PRO A 31 3.35 -8.28 23.83
CA PRO A 31 3.55 -7.84 22.46
C PRO A 31 5.02 -8.00 22.07
N ALA A 32 5.28 -8.60 20.92
CA ALA A 32 6.64 -8.73 20.43
C ALA A 32 7.30 -7.34 20.33
N ALA A 33 8.53 -7.21 20.85
CA ALA A 33 9.26 -5.93 20.81
C ALA A 33 9.36 -5.40 19.37
N ALA A 34 9.20 -4.09 19.21
CA ALA A 34 9.36 -3.44 17.92
C ALA A 34 10.83 -3.57 17.44
N PRO A 35 11.06 -3.67 16.12
CA PRO A 35 12.40 -3.63 15.54
C PRO A 35 13.13 -2.33 15.89
N ASP A 36 14.46 -2.40 15.93
CA ASP A 36 15.31 -1.23 16.20
C ASP A 36 15.53 -0.40 14.92
N TYR A 37 14.72 0.63 14.71
CA TYR A 37 14.80 1.52 13.54
C TYR A 37 15.91 2.60 13.64
N SER A 38 16.69 2.64 14.71
CA SER A 38 17.92 3.42 14.74
C SER A 38 18.99 2.82 13.81
N LYS A 39 18.91 1.51 13.54
CA LYS A 39 19.80 0.77 12.66
C LYS A 39 19.39 0.90 11.20
N ASP A 40 20.35 1.22 10.33
CA ASP A 40 20.12 1.32 8.88
C ASP A 40 19.69 -0.01 8.25
N SER A 41 20.06 -1.15 8.85
CA SER A 41 19.62 -2.48 8.43
C SER A 41 18.12 -2.73 8.58
N SER A 42 17.39 -1.90 9.35
CA SER A 42 15.93 -1.97 9.49
C SER A 42 15.19 -1.20 8.39
N TRP A 43 15.91 -0.74 7.35
CA TRP A 43 15.33 0.05 6.26
C TRP A 43 15.68 -0.57 4.90
N LEU A 44 14.69 -0.67 4.01
CA LEU A 44 14.88 -1.00 2.60
C LEU A 44 15.53 0.16 1.85
N CYS A 45 15.09 1.40 2.15
CA CYS A 45 15.60 2.61 1.52
C CYS A 45 15.97 3.66 2.55
N LEU A 46 17.14 4.27 2.34
CA LEU A 46 17.61 5.47 3.06
C LEU A 46 18.33 6.41 2.09
N PRO A 47 18.23 7.73 2.29
CA PRO A 47 18.94 8.70 1.47
C PRO A 47 20.46 8.46 1.45
N GLY A 48 21.07 8.56 0.26
CA GLY A 48 22.52 8.44 0.08
C GLY A 48 23.07 7.02 0.15
N ARG A 49 22.22 6.00 0.34
CA ARG A 49 22.63 4.59 0.35
C ARG A 49 22.41 3.94 -1.01
N SER A 50 23.26 2.98 -1.37
CA SER A 50 23.01 2.08 -2.51
C SER A 50 22.04 0.99 -2.08
N ASP A 51 20.78 1.08 -2.49
CA ASP A 51 19.68 0.19 -2.12
C ASP A 51 18.59 0.17 -3.21
N SER A 52 17.43 -0.45 -2.91
CA SER A 52 16.32 -0.59 -3.88
C SER A 52 15.81 0.75 -4.42
N CYS A 53 15.93 1.85 -3.67
CA CYS A 53 15.47 3.18 -4.13
C CYS A 53 16.52 3.96 -4.94
N SER A 54 17.76 3.53 -4.92
CA SER A 54 18.86 4.14 -5.70
C SER A 54 19.22 3.32 -6.94
N THR A 55 18.63 2.13 -7.10
CA THR A 55 18.81 1.29 -8.29
C THR A 55 18.24 1.98 -9.52
N ALA A 56 19.08 2.16 -10.54
CA ALA A 56 18.61 2.69 -11.82
C ALA A 56 17.65 1.69 -12.50
N LEU A 57 16.48 2.17 -12.90
CA LEU A 57 15.43 1.37 -13.52
C LEU A 57 15.39 1.64 -15.04
N PRO A 58 16.00 0.76 -15.87
CA PRO A 58 15.92 0.90 -17.31
C PRO A 58 14.47 0.76 -17.78
N THR A 59 13.99 1.77 -18.51
CA THR A 59 12.60 1.88 -18.94
C THR A 59 12.54 2.30 -20.40
N THR A 60 11.81 1.59 -21.24
CA THR A 60 11.56 1.95 -22.63
C THR A 60 10.21 2.65 -22.74
N ALA A 61 10.18 3.82 -23.38
CA ALA A 61 8.93 4.47 -23.74
C ALA A 61 8.18 3.65 -24.79
N LEU A 62 6.86 3.54 -24.66
CA LEU A 62 6.00 2.85 -25.62
C LEU A 62 4.80 3.75 -25.98
N ASN A 63 4.64 3.97 -27.26
CA ASN A 63 3.65 4.87 -27.85
C ASN A 63 2.77 4.12 -28.85
N PRO A 64 1.65 4.69 -29.34
CA PRO A 64 0.85 4.08 -30.40
C PRO A 64 1.65 3.71 -31.66
N THR A 65 2.75 4.41 -31.95
CA THR A 65 3.63 4.19 -33.12
C THR A 65 4.76 3.18 -32.86
N GLY A 66 4.84 2.59 -31.66
CA GLY A 66 5.86 1.62 -31.26
C GLY A 66 6.81 2.14 -30.18
N TYR A 67 7.97 1.50 -30.04
CA TYR A 67 8.97 1.86 -29.04
C TYR A 67 9.62 3.22 -29.30
N GLY A 68 9.80 3.98 -28.22
CA GLY A 68 10.54 5.24 -28.20
C GLY A 68 11.90 5.10 -27.51
N SER A 69 12.32 6.18 -26.84
CA SER A 69 13.59 6.22 -26.11
C SER A 69 13.63 5.27 -24.92
N THR A 70 14.85 4.86 -24.56
CA THR A 70 15.13 4.20 -23.27
C THR A 70 15.74 5.22 -22.32
N GLU A 71 15.26 5.24 -21.08
CA GLU A 71 15.74 6.11 -20.01
C GLU A 71 16.06 5.30 -18.75
N LEU A 72 16.82 5.91 -17.84
CA LEU A 72 17.10 5.39 -16.50
C LEU A 72 16.42 6.28 -15.48
N SER A 73 15.85 5.69 -14.44
CA SER A 73 15.39 6.47 -13.29
C SER A 73 16.57 7.18 -12.62
N THR A 74 16.32 8.35 -12.04
CA THR A 74 17.33 9.20 -11.43
C THR A 74 17.07 9.36 -9.93
N VAL A 75 18.12 9.70 -9.19
CA VAL A 75 18.05 10.09 -7.79
C VAL A 75 18.39 11.58 -7.67
N ALA A 76 17.50 12.36 -7.07
CA ALA A 76 17.73 13.79 -6.87
C ALA A 76 18.85 14.01 -5.83
N LYS A 77 19.73 14.97 -6.12
CA LYS A 77 20.88 15.28 -5.24
C LYS A 77 20.44 15.92 -3.93
N ASP A 78 19.51 16.87 -3.99
CA ASP A 78 19.01 17.60 -2.81
C ASP A 78 17.53 17.97 -3.01
N PRO A 79 16.63 16.99 -2.89
CA PRO A 79 15.20 17.25 -3.04
C PRO A 79 14.64 17.98 -1.81
N PRO A 80 13.63 18.85 -1.98
CA PRO A 80 13.06 19.64 -0.86
C PRO A 80 12.12 18.85 0.04
N LEU A 81 11.79 17.61 -0.34
CA LEU A 81 10.84 16.74 0.33
C LEU A 81 11.49 15.45 0.80
N ASP A 82 10.89 14.83 1.81
CA ASP A 82 11.07 13.42 2.13
C ASP A 82 9.87 12.64 1.63
N CYS A 83 10.07 11.39 1.20
CA CYS A 83 9.01 10.42 0.94
C CYS A 83 9.16 9.24 1.88
N PHE A 84 8.11 8.96 2.66
CA PHE A 84 8.04 7.81 3.55
C PHE A 84 7.10 6.77 2.96
N TYR A 85 7.63 5.60 2.62
CA TYR A 85 6.90 4.54 1.92
C TYR A 85 6.68 3.31 2.78
N VAL A 86 5.46 2.77 2.71
CA VAL A 86 5.07 1.49 3.31
C VAL A 86 4.57 0.57 2.19
N TYR A 87 5.31 -0.51 1.95
CA TYR A 87 5.03 -1.45 0.87
C TYR A 87 3.81 -2.35 1.17
N PRO A 88 3.20 -2.97 0.15
CA PRO A 88 2.05 -3.85 0.29
C PRO A 88 2.40 -5.23 0.85
N THR A 89 1.41 -6.11 0.99
CA THR A 89 1.59 -7.54 1.25
C THR A 89 2.29 -8.20 0.06
N VAL A 90 3.50 -8.68 0.28
CA VAL A 90 4.28 -9.39 -0.74
C VAL A 90 5.03 -10.60 -0.18
N SER A 91 5.20 -10.71 1.15
CA SER A 91 5.93 -11.82 1.75
C SER A 91 5.23 -13.15 1.57
N SER A 92 5.99 -14.15 1.15
CA SER A 92 5.61 -15.56 1.08
C SER A 92 6.02 -16.37 2.32
N ASP A 93 6.45 -15.71 3.41
CA ASP A 93 6.74 -16.38 4.67
C ASP A 93 5.51 -17.18 5.17
N ALA A 94 5.77 -18.33 5.76
CA ALA A 94 4.71 -19.24 6.19
C ALA A 94 3.89 -18.73 7.39
N GLY A 95 4.42 -17.77 8.17
CA GLY A 95 3.75 -17.15 9.32
C GLY A 95 2.68 -16.14 8.90
N MET A 96 1.87 -15.69 9.85
CA MET A 96 0.88 -14.63 9.63
C MET A 96 1.54 -13.26 9.43
N ASN A 97 2.73 -13.07 9.97
CA ASN A 97 3.60 -11.92 9.73
C ASN A 97 4.95 -12.39 9.16
N SER A 98 5.55 -11.56 8.32
CA SER A 98 6.91 -11.78 7.84
C SER A 98 7.93 -11.58 8.97
N ASP A 99 9.15 -12.01 8.72
CA ASP A 99 10.29 -11.63 9.55
C ASP A 99 10.83 -10.23 9.15
N MET A 100 12.02 -9.88 9.66
CA MET A 100 12.71 -8.61 9.36
C MET A 100 13.79 -8.76 8.28
N SER A 101 13.80 -9.88 7.54
CA SER A 101 14.78 -10.19 6.49
C SER A 101 14.12 -10.06 5.11
N PRO A 102 14.13 -8.86 4.49
CA PRO A 102 13.40 -8.64 3.25
C PRO A 102 13.95 -9.51 2.11
N GLY A 103 13.06 -10.26 1.49
CA GLY A 103 13.33 -11.10 0.34
C GLY A 103 13.43 -10.31 -0.97
N ARG A 104 13.32 -11.04 -2.07
CA ARG A 104 13.29 -10.47 -3.42
C ARG A 104 12.01 -9.69 -3.67
N GLU A 105 10.89 -10.16 -3.14
CA GLU A 105 9.55 -9.63 -3.37
C GLU A 105 9.43 -8.21 -2.80
N GLU A 106 9.88 -7.96 -1.57
CA GLU A 106 9.89 -6.64 -0.95
C GLU A 106 10.77 -5.66 -1.73
N LYS A 107 11.95 -6.12 -2.18
CA LYS A 107 12.90 -5.30 -2.95
C LYS A 107 12.32 -4.92 -4.31
N LEU A 108 11.82 -5.90 -5.09
CA LEU A 108 11.23 -5.65 -6.40
C LEU A 108 9.99 -4.75 -6.31
N THR A 109 9.16 -4.94 -5.30
CA THR A 109 7.97 -4.10 -5.10
C THR A 109 8.37 -2.68 -4.74
N THR A 110 9.37 -2.50 -3.87
CA THR A 110 9.91 -1.18 -3.54
C THR A 110 10.53 -0.51 -4.77
N GLU A 111 11.27 -1.24 -5.58
CA GLU A 111 11.82 -0.74 -6.84
C GLU A 111 10.71 -0.27 -7.81
N SER A 112 9.68 -1.10 -8.00
CA SER A 112 8.64 -0.83 -8.99
C SER A 112 7.59 0.20 -8.57
N GLN A 113 7.37 0.40 -7.27
CA GLN A 113 6.33 1.30 -6.75
C GLN A 113 6.88 2.57 -6.12
N PHE A 114 8.18 2.62 -5.82
CA PHE A 114 8.71 3.72 -5.02
C PHE A 114 10.05 4.29 -5.48
N ALA A 115 10.92 3.50 -6.13
CA ALA A 115 12.26 3.99 -6.47
C ALA A 115 12.24 5.25 -7.34
N ARG A 116 11.24 5.41 -8.22
CA ARG A 116 11.10 6.62 -9.07
C ARG A 116 10.82 7.89 -8.27
N PHE A 117 10.25 7.78 -7.08
CA PHE A 117 10.07 8.93 -6.19
C PHE A 117 11.40 9.51 -5.71
N ALA A 118 12.51 8.74 -5.72
CA ALA A 118 13.83 9.27 -5.41
C ALA A 118 14.29 10.40 -6.34
N SER A 119 13.67 10.55 -7.52
CA SER A 119 13.90 11.69 -8.43
C SER A 119 13.35 13.03 -7.91
N VAL A 120 12.47 13.00 -6.91
CA VAL A 120 11.78 14.19 -6.39
C VAL A 120 11.84 14.35 -4.86
N CYS A 121 12.21 13.29 -4.12
CA CYS A 121 12.29 13.30 -2.65
C CYS A 121 13.41 12.41 -2.10
N ARG A 122 13.81 12.63 -0.83
CA ARG A 122 14.67 11.70 -0.10
C ARG A 122 13.85 10.46 0.28
N PRO A 123 14.22 9.25 -0.15
CA PRO A 123 13.42 8.06 0.08
C PRO A 123 13.66 7.44 1.46
N PHE A 124 12.59 7.09 2.15
CA PHE A 124 12.59 6.32 3.39
C PHE A 124 11.59 5.17 3.29
N ALA A 125 12.04 3.94 3.38
CA ALA A 125 11.19 2.75 3.37
C ALA A 125 11.61 1.79 4.49
N PRO A 126 10.86 1.70 5.61
CA PRO A 126 11.18 0.76 6.66
C PRO A 126 10.87 -0.69 6.25
N ILE A 127 11.66 -1.62 6.75
CA ILE A 127 11.29 -3.03 6.81
C ILE A 127 10.31 -3.18 7.98
N TYR A 128 9.23 -3.91 7.81
CA TYR A 128 8.26 -4.17 8.88
C TYR A 128 7.68 -5.57 8.73
N ARG A 129 7.24 -6.17 9.83
CA ARG A 129 6.62 -7.50 9.85
C ARG A 129 5.21 -7.42 9.26
N GLN A 130 5.16 -7.28 7.93
CA GLN A 130 3.91 -7.22 7.17
C GLN A 130 3.05 -8.47 7.39
N MET A 131 1.74 -8.36 7.28
CA MET A 131 0.89 -9.53 7.09
C MET A 131 1.25 -10.20 5.76
N THR A 132 1.46 -11.51 5.79
CA THR A 132 1.93 -12.30 4.65
C THR A 132 0.78 -12.69 3.70
N LEU A 133 1.13 -13.28 2.55
CA LEU A 133 0.12 -13.89 1.68
C LEU A 133 -0.65 -15.01 2.39
N ALA A 134 -0.02 -15.71 3.35
CA ALA A 134 -0.71 -16.71 4.20
C ALA A 134 -1.76 -16.04 5.10
N ALA A 135 -1.48 -14.85 5.65
CA ALA A 135 -2.46 -14.09 6.44
C ALA A 135 -3.64 -13.63 5.57
N VAL A 136 -3.40 -13.19 4.33
CA VAL A 136 -4.47 -12.81 3.39
C VAL A 136 -5.35 -14.01 3.05
N ALA A 137 -4.75 -15.17 2.79
CA ALA A 137 -5.49 -16.41 2.53
C ALA A 137 -6.33 -16.85 3.75
N ALA A 138 -5.75 -16.77 4.96
CA ALA A 138 -6.45 -17.07 6.20
C ALA A 138 -7.63 -16.12 6.46
N TYR A 139 -7.43 -14.82 6.25
CA TYR A 139 -8.50 -13.80 6.33
C TYR A 139 -9.64 -14.11 5.35
N SER A 140 -9.32 -14.45 4.11
CA SER A 140 -10.30 -14.82 3.09
C SER A 140 -11.09 -16.09 3.47
N ALA A 141 -10.50 -16.95 4.31
CA ALA A 141 -11.13 -18.12 4.91
C ALA A 141 -11.87 -17.81 6.23
N GLY A 142 -11.96 -16.55 6.65
CA GLY A 142 -12.67 -16.10 7.85
C GLY A 142 -11.84 -16.09 9.15
N ALA A 143 -10.51 -16.23 9.06
CA ALA A 143 -9.65 -16.15 10.24
C ALA A 143 -9.54 -14.72 10.77
N ASP A 144 -9.38 -14.58 12.09
CA ASP A 144 -9.07 -13.30 12.73
C ASP A 144 -7.59 -12.94 12.51
N ILE A 145 -7.37 -11.79 11.87
CA ILE A 145 -6.04 -11.21 11.61
C ILE A 145 -5.75 -9.96 12.47
N THR A 146 -6.53 -9.71 13.51
CA THR A 146 -6.38 -8.51 14.35
C THR A 146 -4.99 -8.40 14.96
N GLN A 147 -4.45 -9.49 15.50
CA GLN A 147 -3.11 -9.49 16.09
C GLN A 147 -2.00 -9.33 15.04
N PRO A 148 -1.99 -10.05 13.91
CA PRO A 148 -1.06 -9.80 12.81
C PRO A 148 -1.09 -8.36 12.29
N ALA A 149 -2.27 -7.77 12.14
CA ALA A 149 -2.42 -6.38 11.70
C ALA A 149 -1.88 -5.38 12.74
N ALA A 150 -2.13 -5.65 14.04
CA ALA A 150 -1.63 -4.82 15.13
C ALA A 150 -0.09 -4.86 15.22
N LEU A 151 0.52 -6.02 14.99
CA LEU A 151 1.98 -6.18 14.95
C LEU A 151 2.58 -5.38 13.78
N ALA A 152 2.04 -5.54 12.58
CA ALA A 152 2.48 -4.81 11.39
C ALA A 152 2.38 -3.29 11.57
N TYR A 153 1.26 -2.80 12.12
CA TYR A 153 1.11 -1.37 12.41
C TYR A 153 2.06 -0.89 13.50
N GLY A 154 2.30 -1.71 14.54
CA GLY A 154 3.24 -1.39 15.61
C GLY A 154 4.66 -1.15 15.08
N ASP A 155 5.11 -1.95 14.13
CA ASP A 155 6.41 -1.80 13.48
C ASP A 155 6.46 -0.52 12.64
N VAL A 156 5.45 -0.28 11.79
CA VAL A 156 5.37 0.95 10.98
C VAL A 156 5.32 2.19 11.86
N LEU A 157 4.58 2.17 12.97
CA LEU A 157 4.53 3.27 13.94
C LEU A 157 5.89 3.52 14.61
N ALA A 158 6.61 2.47 15.00
CA ALA A 158 7.96 2.59 15.56
C ALA A 158 8.95 3.18 14.55
N ALA A 159 8.90 2.72 13.29
CA ALA A 159 9.68 3.27 12.19
C ALA A 159 9.36 4.75 11.93
N TRP A 160 8.09 5.10 11.87
CA TRP A 160 7.62 6.47 11.71
C TRP A 160 8.14 7.39 12.82
N ARG A 161 8.00 6.97 14.09
CA ARG A 161 8.48 7.77 15.23
C ARG A 161 9.99 7.95 15.22
N ASN A 162 10.74 6.91 14.87
CA ASN A 162 12.19 7.03 14.69
C ASN A 162 12.53 8.00 13.55
N TYR A 163 11.89 7.86 12.38
CA TYR A 163 12.08 8.74 11.24
C TYR A 163 11.85 10.21 11.61
N ILE A 164 10.72 10.54 12.23
CA ILE A 164 10.39 11.91 12.63
C ILE A 164 11.38 12.46 13.65
N ALA A 165 11.83 11.63 14.61
CA ALA A 165 12.71 12.07 15.69
C ALA A 165 14.18 12.24 15.26
N THR A 166 14.67 11.43 14.31
CA THR A 166 16.11 11.31 14.07
C THR A 166 16.55 11.53 12.62
N ARG A 167 15.63 11.43 11.63
CA ARG A 167 16.01 11.43 10.21
C ARG A 167 15.32 12.49 9.36
N ASN A 168 14.11 12.93 9.76
CA ASN A 168 13.32 13.90 8.98
C ASN A 168 13.84 15.34 9.08
N GLU A 169 14.48 15.73 10.20
CA GLU A 169 15.07 17.07 10.38
C GLU A 169 14.06 18.21 10.19
N GLY A 170 12.80 17.99 10.54
CA GLY A 170 11.74 19.00 10.38
C GLY A 170 11.28 19.25 8.93
N ARG A 171 11.74 18.47 7.95
CA ARG A 171 11.43 18.65 6.53
C ARG A 171 9.97 18.34 6.22
N PRO A 172 9.40 18.98 5.19
CA PRO A 172 8.12 18.56 4.61
C PRO A 172 8.21 17.13 4.07
N PHE A 173 7.11 16.39 4.12
CA PHE A 173 7.10 15.00 3.67
C PHE A 173 5.84 14.63 2.88
N VAL A 174 6.00 13.60 2.06
CA VAL A 174 4.95 12.86 1.36
C VAL A 174 4.90 11.45 1.94
N LEU A 175 3.72 10.94 2.20
CA LEU A 175 3.49 9.55 2.57
C LEU A 175 3.09 8.77 1.33
N VAL A 176 3.65 7.59 1.15
CA VAL A 176 3.32 6.69 0.04
C VAL A 176 3.01 5.31 0.60
N GLY A 177 1.96 4.69 0.13
CA GLY A 177 1.60 3.34 0.50
C GLY A 177 0.77 2.68 -0.59
N HIS A 178 0.74 1.34 -0.62
CA HIS A 178 -0.14 0.57 -1.48
C HIS A 178 -0.74 -0.59 -0.68
N SER A 179 -2.03 -0.90 -0.89
CA SER A 179 -2.69 -2.07 -0.27
C SER A 179 -2.56 -2.04 1.26
N GLN A 180 -1.96 -3.05 1.88
CA GLN A 180 -1.65 -3.07 3.31
C GLN A 180 -0.85 -1.83 3.74
N GLY A 181 0.11 -1.39 2.93
CA GLY A 181 0.86 -0.16 3.19
C GLY A 181 -0.05 1.07 3.25
N SER A 182 -1.06 1.16 2.38
CA SER A 182 -2.08 2.22 2.44
C SER A 182 -2.88 2.18 3.74
N LEU A 183 -3.27 0.99 4.20
CA LEU A 183 -3.93 0.83 5.50
C LEU A 183 -3.04 1.31 6.65
N MET A 184 -1.75 0.98 6.65
CA MET A 184 -0.81 1.44 7.68
C MET A 184 -0.65 2.97 7.66
N VAL A 185 -0.51 3.56 6.47
CA VAL A 185 -0.43 5.02 6.31
C VAL A 185 -1.73 5.71 6.75
N GLN A 186 -2.90 5.14 6.44
CA GLN A 186 -4.18 5.67 6.96
C GLN A 186 -4.18 5.72 8.48
N GLN A 187 -3.70 4.68 9.14
CA GLN A 187 -3.61 4.66 10.61
C GLN A 187 -2.61 5.70 11.14
N LEU A 188 -1.46 5.90 10.47
CA LEU A 188 -0.51 6.98 10.84
C LEU A 188 -1.17 8.36 10.72
N ILE A 189 -1.87 8.63 9.63
CA ILE A 189 -2.56 9.92 9.45
C ILE A 189 -3.58 10.13 10.55
N ALA A 190 -4.47 9.18 10.77
CA ALA A 190 -5.59 9.33 11.71
C ALA A 190 -5.16 9.36 13.19
N ARG A 191 -4.12 8.59 13.55
CA ARG A 191 -3.73 8.38 14.95
C ARG A 191 -2.56 9.24 15.42
N GLU A 192 -1.67 9.66 14.51
CA GLU A 192 -0.48 10.45 14.83
C GLU A 192 -0.56 11.85 14.20
N ILE A 193 -0.73 11.95 12.88
CA ILE A 193 -0.55 13.21 12.15
C ILE A 193 -1.71 14.17 12.39
N GLU A 194 -2.97 13.72 12.33
CA GLU A 194 -4.14 14.60 12.59
C GLU A 194 -4.20 15.12 14.03
N LYS A 195 -3.50 14.48 14.97
CA LYS A 195 -3.44 14.89 16.37
C LYS A 195 -2.36 15.90 16.66
N ASP A 196 -1.35 16.01 15.80
CA ASP A 196 -0.24 16.95 15.91
C ASP A 196 -0.29 17.98 14.78
N PRO A 197 -0.68 19.25 15.07
CA PRO A 197 -0.75 20.30 14.06
C PRO A 197 0.59 20.56 13.36
N ALA A 198 1.73 20.35 14.04
CA ALA A 198 3.05 20.55 13.44
C ALA A 198 3.38 19.44 12.43
N LEU A 199 3.02 18.19 12.72
CA LEU A 199 3.14 17.10 11.76
C LEU A 199 2.17 17.30 10.58
N ALA A 200 0.91 17.65 10.86
CA ALA A 200 -0.09 17.92 9.82
C ALA A 200 0.36 19.03 8.86
N ALA A 201 0.97 20.10 9.36
CA ALA A 201 1.51 21.19 8.54
C ALA A 201 2.68 20.75 7.64
N ARG A 202 3.46 19.76 8.07
CA ARG A 202 4.59 19.21 7.30
C ARG A 202 4.17 18.14 6.28
N MET A 203 3.08 17.42 6.52
CA MET A 203 2.53 16.48 5.53
C MET A 203 2.01 17.26 4.31
N LYS A 204 2.65 17.08 3.17
CA LYS A 204 2.26 17.78 1.94
C LYS A 204 1.30 16.97 1.09
N LEU A 205 1.45 15.65 1.09
CA LEU A 205 0.61 14.75 0.32
C LEU A 205 0.65 13.36 0.96
N ALA A 206 -0.45 12.61 0.86
CA ALA A 206 -0.45 11.18 1.06
C ALA A 206 -0.97 10.51 -0.22
N ILE A 207 -0.22 9.54 -0.75
CA ILE A 207 -0.51 8.74 -1.93
C ILE A 207 -0.77 7.32 -1.42
N ILE A 208 -2.04 6.89 -1.37
CA ILE A 208 -2.46 5.65 -0.71
C ILE A 208 -3.51 4.88 -1.52
N PRO A 209 -3.21 4.51 -2.78
CA PRO A 209 -4.11 3.68 -3.58
C PRO A 209 -4.23 2.25 -3.03
N GLY A 210 -5.24 1.53 -3.50
CA GLY A 210 -5.44 0.11 -3.21
C GLY A 210 -5.95 -0.19 -1.80
N TYR A 211 -6.51 0.80 -1.08
CA TYR A 211 -7.25 0.58 0.15
C TYR A 211 -8.32 1.65 0.36
N ASN A 212 -9.50 1.23 0.87
CA ASN A 212 -10.66 2.12 0.98
C ASN A 212 -10.42 3.28 1.94
N VAL A 213 -10.47 4.52 1.44
CA VAL A 213 -10.58 5.74 2.25
C VAL A 213 -12.06 6.14 2.25
N LEU A 214 -12.74 5.96 3.35
CA LEU A 214 -14.16 6.26 3.46
C LEU A 214 -14.39 7.75 3.70
N VAL A 215 -15.38 8.30 2.98
CA VAL A 215 -15.89 9.66 3.19
C VAL A 215 -17.43 9.64 3.17
N PRO A 216 -18.13 10.56 3.86
CA PRO A 216 -19.56 10.71 3.66
C PRO A 216 -19.86 11.05 2.20
N GLN A 217 -20.95 10.54 1.64
CA GLN A 217 -21.34 10.80 0.26
C GLN A 217 -21.38 12.30 -0.03
N GLY A 218 -20.72 12.72 -1.13
CA GLY A 218 -20.62 14.13 -1.53
C GLY A 218 -19.64 14.97 -0.69
N LYS A 219 -18.88 14.38 0.23
CA LYS A 219 -17.83 15.05 1.01
C LYS A 219 -16.44 14.56 0.62
N LEU A 220 -15.42 15.34 1.01
CA LEU A 220 -14.01 15.00 0.80
C LEU A 220 -13.30 14.59 2.10
N VAL A 221 -13.96 14.71 3.25
CA VAL A 221 -13.44 14.46 4.59
C VAL A 221 -14.57 14.11 5.55
N GLY A 222 -14.25 13.50 6.70
CA GLY A 222 -15.21 13.20 7.76
C GLY A 222 -15.49 11.70 7.95
N GLY A 223 -14.82 10.85 7.20
CA GLY A 223 -14.88 9.39 7.35
C GLY A 223 -13.62 8.81 7.99
N THR A 224 -12.77 8.14 7.20
CA THR A 224 -11.47 7.59 7.62
C THR A 224 -10.62 8.68 8.28
N PHE A 225 -10.55 9.85 7.68
CA PHE A 225 -9.88 11.03 8.23
C PHE A 225 -10.89 12.04 8.73
N LYS A 226 -10.56 12.72 9.84
CA LYS A 226 -11.43 13.75 10.43
C LYS A 226 -11.07 15.16 9.96
N LYS A 227 -9.83 15.39 9.55
CA LYS A 227 -9.32 16.71 9.15
C LYS A 227 -8.66 16.69 7.76
N THR A 228 -8.04 15.58 7.37
CA THR A 228 -7.29 15.45 6.12
C THR A 228 -8.23 15.13 4.95
N PRO A 229 -8.44 16.06 3.99
CA PRO A 229 -9.36 15.84 2.90
C PRO A 229 -8.73 15.01 1.77
N LEU A 230 -9.56 14.43 0.91
CA LEU A 230 -9.15 13.99 -0.42
C LEU A 230 -8.72 15.21 -1.25
N CYS A 231 -7.71 15.02 -2.12
CA CYS A 231 -7.29 16.08 -3.03
C CYS A 231 -8.39 16.38 -4.06
N SER A 232 -8.63 17.67 -4.33
CA SER A 232 -9.70 18.13 -5.23
C SER A 232 -9.21 19.03 -6.37
N ARG A 233 -7.89 19.30 -6.44
CA ARG A 233 -7.25 20.07 -7.50
C ARG A 233 -5.75 19.76 -7.56
N PRO A 234 -5.11 19.93 -8.74
CA PRO A 234 -3.66 19.81 -8.89
C PRO A 234 -2.90 20.75 -7.93
N GLY A 235 -1.72 20.31 -7.46
CA GLY A 235 -0.84 21.08 -6.58
C GLY A 235 -1.41 21.37 -5.17
N GLN A 236 -2.54 20.76 -4.78
CA GLN A 236 -3.08 20.88 -3.43
C GLN A 236 -2.17 20.16 -2.44
N THR A 237 -1.91 20.81 -1.30
CA THR A 237 -1.14 20.21 -0.21
C THR A 237 -2.01 19.89 1.01
N GLY A 238 -1.56 18.99 1.89
CA GLY A 238 -2.28 18.57 3.07
C GLY A 238 -3.51 17.72 2.75
N CYS A 239 -3.47 16.95 1.66
CA CYS A 239 -4.57 16.14 1.19
C CYS A 239 -4.11 14.72 0.81
N VAL A 240 -5.05 13.88 0.40
CA VAL A 240 -4.84 12.47 0.10
C VAL A 240 -5.25 12.18 -1.34
N ILE A 241 -4.38 11.50 -2.09
CA ILE A 241 -4.71 10.81 -3.33
C ILE A 241 -4.98 9.35 -2.95
N ALA A 242 -6.22 8.90 -3.13
CA ALA A 242 -6.65 7.54 -2.87
C ALA A 242 -7.61 7.09 -3.96
N TYR A 243 -7.50 5.85 -4.36
CA TYR A 243 -8.37 5.14 -5.30
C TYR A 243 -8.12 3.64 -5.20
N SER A 244 -9.03 2.86 -5.74
CA SER A 244 -8.84 1.46 -6.12
C SER A 244 -9.31 1.32 -7.55
N SER A 245 -8.55 0.68 -8.41
CA SER A 245 -8.82 0.63 -9.83
C SER A 245 -9.66 -0.59 -10.24
N PHE A 246 -10.57 -0.36 -11.18
CA PHE A 246 -11.44 -1.37 -11.76
C PHE A 246 -11.56 -1.14 -13.26
N ARG A 247 -11.66 -2.22 -14.05
CA ARG A 247 -11.94 -2.07 -15.48
C ARG A 247 -13.29 -1.40 -15.71
N GLU A 248 -13.39 -0.58 -16.75
CA GLU A 248 -14.61 0.15 -17.12
C GLU A 248 -15.87 -0.76 -17.16
N LYS A 249 -15.70 -2.02 -17.56
CA LYS A 249 -16.82 -2.99 -17.68
C LYS A 249 -17.00 -3.88 -16.46
N ASN A 250 -16.16 -3.75 -15.43
CA ASN A 250 -16.16 -4.60 -14.24
C ASN A 250 -16.13 -3.72 -12.99
N GLU A 251 -17.20 -3.00 -12.72
CA GLU A 251 -17.34 -2.17 -11.52
C GLU A 251 -17.34 -3.01 -10.23
N PRO A 252 -16.98 -2.41 -9.07
CA PRO A 252 -16.99 -3.13 -7.79
C PRO A 252 -18.38 -3.70 -7.49
N PRO A 253 -18.52 -5.03 -7.29
CA PRO A 253 -19.78 -5.62 -6.84
C PRO A 253 -20.13 -5.18 -5.43
N ALA A 254 -21.36 -5.38 -5.01
CA ALA A 254 -21.76 -5.15 -3.61
C ALA A 254 -20.92 -6.04 -2.69
N GLY A 255 -20.40 -5.45 -1.59
CA GLY A 255 -19.49 -6.13 -0.67
C GLY A 255 -18.09 -6.40 -1.22
N ALA A 256 -17.68 -5.73 -2.30
CA ALA A 256 -16.32 -5.81 -2.81
C ALA A 256 -15.29 -5.40 -1.74
N MET A 257 -14.15 -6.06 -1.73
CA MET A 257 -13.03 -5.74 -0.81
C MET A 257 -12.57 -4.31 -0.98
N PHE A 258 -12.50 -3.82 -2.23
CA PHE A 258 -12.10 -2.47 -2.57
C PHE A 258 -13.19 -1.76 -3.38
N GLY A 259 -13.18 -0.43 -3.31
CA GLY A 259 -14.10 0.41 -4.08
C GLY A 259 -15.56 0.38 -3.62
N TYR A 260 -15.88 -0.28 -2.51
CA TYR A 260 -17.23 -0.37 -1.95
C TYR A 260 -17.24 -0.06 -0.45
N ALA A 261 -18.22 0.71 0.03
CA ALA A 261 -18.41 1.09 1.42
C ALA A 261 -19.64 0.36 2.00
N ASP A 262 -19.44 -0.48 3.01
CA ASP A 262 -20.55 -1.19 3.68
C ASP A 262 -21.31 -0.30 4.68
N GLN A 263 -20.75 0.86 5.06
CA GLN A 263 -21.34 1.75 6.03
C GLN A 263 -22.41 2.65 5.37
N PRO A 264 -23.65 2.71 5.88
CA PRO A 264 -24.69 3.57 5.34
C PRO A 264 -24.26 5.06 5.26
N GLY A 265 -24.55 5.72 4.15
CA GLY A 265 -24.23 7.13 3.93
C GLY A 265 -22.76 7.41 3.61
N MET A 266 -21.91 6.37 3.56
CA MET A 266 -20.50 6.49 3.17
C MET A 266 -20.30 6.08 1.71
N THR A 267 -19.19 6.54 1.14
CA THR A 267 -18.63 6.08 -0.13
C THR A 267 -17.14 5.90 0.01
N VAL A 268 -16.53 5.16 -0.89
CA VAL A 268 -15.07 5.14 -1.00
C VAL A 268 -14.61 6.39 -1.75
N GLY A 269 -13.59 7.07 -1.23
CA GLY A 269 -12.94 8.19 -1.89
C GLY A 269 -12.23 7.76 -3.16
N CYS A 270 -12.39 8.54 -4.23
CA CYS A 270 -11.63 8.39 -5.45
C CYS A 270 -11.07 9.74 -5.88
N VAL A 271 -9.74 9.81 -6.04
CA VAL A 271 -9.03 10.96 -6.62
C VAL A 271 -8.33 10.49 -7.88
N ASN A 272 -8.62 11.13 -9.01
CA ASN A 272 -7.92 10.82 -10.26
C ASN A 272 -6.43 11.24 -10.12
N PRO A 273 -5.46 10.31 -10.23
CA PRO A 273 -4.04 10.61 -10.00
C PRO A 273 -3.46 11.56 -11.05
N ALA A 274 -3.95 11.53 -12.30
CA ALA A 274 -3.45 12.41 -13.35
C ALA A 274 -4.02 13.84 -13.28
N LEU A 275 -5.22 13.99 -12.69
CA LEU A 275 -5.87 15.29 -12.55
C LEU A 275 -6.80 15.28 -11.32
N PRO A 276 -6.28 15.53 -10.11
CA PRO A 276 -7.07 15.57 -8.89
C PRO A 276 -8.31 16.48 -9.01
N GLY A 277 -9.47 15.95 -8.64
CA GLY A 277 -10.77 16.63 -8.77
C GLY A 277 -11.51 16.39 -10.10
N SER A 278 -10.86 15.83 -11.10
CA SER A 278 -11.49 15.46 -12.37
C SER A 278 -12.46 14.28 -12.20
N ARG A 279 -13.60 14.38 -12.88
CA ARG A 279 -14.57 13.28 -13.06
C ARG A 279 -14.66 12.82 -14.53
N SER A 280 -13.79 13.35 -15.38
CA SER A 280 -13.67 12.96 -16.78
C SER A 280 -12.61 11.86 -16.95
N TRP A 281 -12.60 11.23 -18.11
CA TRP A 281 -11.52 10.35 -18.53
C TRP A 281 -10.25 11.18 -18.74
N VAL A 282 -9.19 10.81 -18.02
CA VAL A 282 -7.87 11.44 -18.14
C VAL A 282 -6.87 10.35 -18.47
N LYS A 283 -5.98 10.59 -19.44
CA LYS A 283 -4.87 9.70 -19.78
C LYS A 283 -3.92 9.61 -18.59
N LEU A 284 -3.44 8.39 -18.30
CA LEU A 284 -2.51 8.12 -17.21
C LEU A 284 -1.09 7.92 -17.75
N ASP A 285 -0.11 8.31 -16.95
CA ASP A 285 1.32 8.06 -17.15
C ASP A 285 1.73 6.85 -16.31
N SER A 286 1.93 5.73 -16.98
CA SER A 286 2.03 4.40 -16.37
C SER A 286 3.42 3.81 -16.55
N TYR A 287 3.85 3.01 -15.54
CA TYR A 287 5.07 2.21 -15.61
C TYR A 287 4.75 0.74 -15.33
N TRP A 288 5.10 -0.14 -16.25
CA TRP A 288 4.73 -1.54 -16.21
C TRP A 288 5.95 -2.44 -16.22
N PHE A 289 5.89 -3.56 -15.51
CA PHE A 289 6.80 -4.66 -15.75
C PHE A 289 6.60 -5.24 -17.15
N THR A 290 7.69 -5.43 -17.88
CA THR A 290 7.62 -6.02 -19.23
C THR A 290 7.36 -7.50 -19.23
N ARG A 291 7.67 -8.17 -18.12
CA ARG A 291 7.46 -9.61 -17.92
C ARG A 291 6.75 -9.85 -16.60
N SER A 292 5.68 -10.61 -16.64
CA SER A 292 4.94 -11.04 -15.45
C SER A 292 4.47 -12.49 -15.64
N SER A 293 4.50 -13.25 -14.57
CA SER A 293 3.89 -14.58 -14.51
C SER A 293 2.44 -14.55 -14.01
N LEU A 294 1.92 -13.36 -13.68
CA LEU A 294 0.55 -13.20 -13.23
C LEU A 294 -0.43 -13.47 -14.38
N GLN A 295 -1.56 -14.07 -14.04
CA GLN A 295 -2.65 -14.22 -15.00
C GLN A 295 -3.26 -12.85 -15.31
N VAL A 296 -3.56 -12.63 -16.59
CA VAL A 296 -4.15 -11.39 -17.09
C VAL A 296 -5.42 -11.72 -17.86
N PRO A 297 -6.53 -11.01 -17.63
CA PRO A 297 -7.71 -11.13 -18.46
C PRO A 297 -7.37 -10.79 -19.94
N GLY A 298 -7.68 -11.69 -20.85
CA GLY A 298 -7.27 -11.56 -22.25
C GLY A 298 -5.98 -12.28 -22.61
N GLY A 299 -5.24 -12.81 -21.63
CA GLY A 299 -3.99 -13.55 -21.82
C GLY A 299 -2.73 -12.73 -21.56
N PRO A 300 -1.55 -13.27 -21.87
CA PRO A 300 -0.28 -12.57 -21.68
C PRO A 300 -0.22 -11.26 -22.47
N ILE A 301 0.29 -10.20 -21.84
CA ILE A 301 0.40 -8.88 -22.48
C ILE A 301 1.49 -8.93 -23.55
N GLN A 302 1.11 -8.64 -24.78
CA GLN A 302 2.04 -8.31 -25.87
C GLN A 302 2.20 -6.80 -25.90
N TRP A 303 3.32 -6.27 -25.34
CA TRP A 303 3.53 -4.85 -25.20
C TRP A 303 3.55 -4.11 -26.52
N SER A 304 4.15 -4.70 -27.57
CA SER A 304 4.17 -4.12 -28.91
C SER A 304 4.13 -5.20 -29.98
N THR A 305 3.56 -4.85 -31.14
CA THR A 305 3.69 -5.65 -32.36
C THR A 305 5.12 -5.75 -32.87
N GLU A 306 6.04 -4.91 -32.37
CA GLU A 306 7.48 -4.91 -32.69
C GLU A 306 8.27 -5.95 -31.85
N GLY A 307 7.58 -6.73 -30.98
CA GLY A 307 8.18 -7.72 -30.11
C GLY A 307 8.27 -7.26 -28.65
N GLN A 308 9.02 -7.99 -27.83
CA GLN A 308 9.19 -7.69 -26.42
C GLN A 308 10.19 -6.53 -26.22
N PRO A 309 9.95 -5.64 -25.22
CA PRO A 309 10.89 -4.57 -24.91
C PRO A 309 12.20 -5.14 -24.35
N SER A 310 13.29 -4.44 -24.59
CA SER A 310 14.64 -4.84 -24.13
C SER A 310 14.88 -4.55 -22.65
N THR A 311 14.06 -3.68 -22.05
CA THR A 311 14.18 -3.23 -20.65
C THR A 311 13.19 -3.95 -19.74
N PRO A 312 13.45 -4.03 -18.42
CA PRO A 312 12.51 -4.63 -17.47
C PRO A 312 11.23 -3.83 -17.27
N TYR A 313 11.21 -2.57 -17.70
CA TYR A 313 10.03 -1.70 -17.59
C TYR A 313 9.70 -1.03 -18.93
N VAL A 314 8.39 -0.79 -19.14
CA VAL A 314 7.88 0.13 -20.17
C VAL A 314 7.12 1.26 -19.51
N ARG A 315 7.25 2.47 -20.09
CA ARG A 315 6.44 3.64 -19.77
C ARG A 315 5.44 3.88 -20.87
N THR A 316 4.18 4.08 -20.53
CA THR A 316 3.11 4.37 -21.48
C THR A 316 2.35 5.62 -21.05
N GLU A 317 2.42 6.69 -21.84
CA GLU A 317 1.60 7.88 -21.63
C GLU A 317 0.28 7.74 -22.41
N GLY A 318 -0.79 7.39 -21.68
CA GLY A 318 -2.13 7.33 -22.25
C GLY A 318 -2.51 5.99 -22.91
N LEU A 319 -1.77 4.91 -22.69
CA LEU A 319 -2.26 3.56 -23.01
C LEU A 319 -3.53 3.26 -22.21
N VAL A 320 -3.59 3.70 -20.97
CA VAL A 320 -4.79 3.66 -20.16
C VAL A 320 -5.28 5.06 -19.80
N SER A 321 -6.58 5.18 -19.59
CA SER A 321 -7.22 6.35 -19.00
C SER A 321 -7.97 5.96 -17.75
N GLY A 322 -7.98 6.86 -16.74
CA GLY A 322 -8.71 6.72 -15.51
C GLY A 322 -9.83 7.74 -15.38
N LYS A 323 -10.96 7.32 -14.80
CA LYS A 323 -12.08 8.19 -14.43
C LYS A 323 -12.58 7.81 -13.05
N CYS A 324 -12.62 8.76 -12.10
CA CYS A 324 -13.27 8.53 -10.83
C CYS A 324 -14.79 8.39 -10.99
N VAL A 325 -15.32 7.30 -10.46
CA VAL A 325 -16.74 7.01 -10.36
C VAL A 325 -17.11 7.02 -8.87
N ASN A 326 -18.16 7.78 -8.51
CA ASN A 326 -18.79 7.74 -7.21
C ASN A 326 -20.28 7.51 -7.43
N ASP A 327 -20.78 6.34 -7.06
CA ASP A 327 -22.17 5.93 -7.23
C ASP A 327 -22.66 5.26 -5.94
N GLY A 328 -23.35 6.02 -5.11
CA GLY A 328 -23.80 5.56 -3.80
C GLY A 328 -22.62 5.11 -2.92
N PRO A 329 -22.57 3.82 -2.51
CA PRO A 329 -21.48 3.30 -1.72
C PRO A 329 -20.18 3.05 -2.52
N ARG A 330 -20.26 3.02 -3.86
CA ARG A 330 -19.09 2.78 -4.71
C ARG A 330 -18.27 4.05 -4.90
N GLY A 331 -16.94 3.87 -4.85
CA GLY A 331 -15.98 4.90 -5.21
C GLY A 331 -14.71 4.24 -5.73
N TYR A 332 -14.39 4.39 -7.02
CA TYR A 332 -13.29 3.69 -7.67
C TYR A 332 -12.77 4.45 -8.88
N LEU A 333 -11.54 4.15 -9.27
CA LEU A 333 -10.95 4.62 -10.53
C LEU A 333 -11.30 3.61 -11.62
N SER A 334 -12.21 4.02 -12.52
CA SER A 334 -12.55 3.21 -13.70
C SER A 334 -11.44 3.32 -14.72
N ILE A 335 -10.92 2.19 -15.20
CA ILE A 335 -9.80 2.10 -16.14
C ILE A 335 -10.26 1.56 -17.48
N ARG A 336 -9.88 2.24 -18.56
CA ARG A 336 -10.04 1.77 -19.93
C ARG A 336 -8.71 1.82 -20.67
N THR A 337 -8.50 0.87 -21.58
CA THR A 337 -7.38 0.89 -22.52
C THR A 337 -7.74 1.74 -23.73
N ASN A 338 -6.80 2.55 -24.22
CA ASN A 338 -6.99 3.48 -25.32
C ASN A 338 -6.41 2.97 -26.65
N HIS A 339 -6.26 1.65 -26.81
CA HIS A 339 -5.80 1.06 -28.06
C HIS A 339 -6.80 1.32 -29.20
N ALA A 340 -6.29 1.75 -30.36
CA ALA A 340 -7.03 1.96 -31.59
C ALA A 340 -6.52 1.02 -32.70
N PRO A 341 -7.35 0.72 -33.72
CA PRO A 341 -6.88 -0.06 -34.85
C PRO A 341 -5.66 0.57 -35.52
N GLY A 342 -4.59 -0.20 -35.65
CA GLY A 342 -3.30 0.25 -36.21
C GLY A 342 -2.27 0.68 -35.20
N ASP A 343 -2.64 0.81 -33.92
CA ASP A 343 -1.67 1.05 -32.86
C ASP A 343 -0.73 -0.15 -32.70
N LYS A 344 0.54 0.14 -32.42
CA LYS A 344 1.56 -0.88 -32.17
C LYS A 344 1.68 -1.28 -30.72
N TRP A 345 1.12 -0.52 -29.78
CA TRP A 345 1.15 -0.84 -28.36
C TRP A 345 0.05 -1.84 -27.97
N ALA A 346 0.10 -2.36 -26.73
CA ALA A 346 -0.79 -3.37 -26.21
C ALA A 346 -2.28 -2.93 -26.27
N ASP A 347 -3.18 -3.88 -26.51
CA ASP A 347 -4.63 -3.67 -26.52
C ASP A 347 -5.28 -3.88 -25.14
N HIS A 348 -4.54 -4.42 -24.19
CA HIS A 348 -4.97 -4.63 -22.82
C HIS A 348 -3.78 -4.56 -21.85
N VAL A 349 -4.09 -4.39 -20.57
CA VAL A 349 -3.15 -4.43 -19.45
C VAL A 349 -3.67 -5.39 -18.38
N GLY A 350 -2.81 -5.81 -17.45
CA GLY A 350 -3.17 -6.65 -16.30
C GLY A 350 -3.31 -5.84 -15.03
N GLY A 351 -3.65 -6.51 -13.94
CA GLY A 351 -3.74 -5.92 -12.60
C GLY A 351 -4.64 -6.70 -11.66
N GLU A 352 -5.40 -7.64 -12.18
CA GLU A 352 -6.32 -8.47 -11.40
C GLU A 352 -5.60 -9.56 -10.62
N ILE A 353 -6.17 -9.91 -9.47
CA ILE A 353 -5.74 -11.07 -8.69
C ILE A 353 -6.54 -12.29 -9.14
N ALA A 354 -5.83 -13.37 -9.44
CA ALA A 354 -6.41 -14.68 -9.72
C ALA A 354 -6.03 -15.68 -8.62
N VAL A 355 -7.01 -16.46 -8.16
CA VAL A 355 -6.84 -17.57 -7.23
C VAL A 355 -7.37 -18.83 -7.90
N LEU A 356 -6.54 -19.86 -7.99
CA LEU A 356 -6.88 -21.12 -8.68
C LEU A 356 -7.44 -20.90 -10.10
N GLY A 357 -6.89 -19.93 -10.82
CA GLY A 357 -7.30 -19.61 -12.19
C GLY A 357 -8.55 -18.73 -12.31
N MET A 358 -9.16 -18.33 -11.21
CA MET A 358 -10.35 -17.46 -11.21
C MET A 358 -9.97 -16.05 -10.73
N PHE A 359 -10.36 -15.04 -11.48
CA PHE A 359 -10.20 -13.65 -11.07
C PHE A 359 -11.15 -13.30 -9.94
N LEU A 360 -10.69 -12.48 -8.99
CA LEU A 360 -11.47 -12.01 -7.85
C LEU A 360 -12.14 -10.66 -8.19
N PRO A 361 -13.44 -10.62 -8.53
CA PRO A 361 -14.09 -9.40 -9.01
C PRO A 361 -14.05 -8.25 -7.99
N GLY A 362 -14.15 -8.58 -6.69
CA GLY A 362 -14.14 -7.58 -5.61
C GLY A 362 -12.76 -6.95 -5.33
N TRP A 363 -11.71 -7.37 -6.03
CA TRP A 363 -10.36 -6.83 -5.89
C TRP A 363 -10.00 -5.85 -7.01
N GLY A 364 -10.74 -5.83 -8.12
CA GLY A 364 -10.45 -4.96 -9.26
C GLY A 364 -9.10 -5.24 -9.89
N MET A 365 -8.43 -4.18 -10.34
CA MET A 365 -7.07 -4.20 -10.89
C MET A 365 -6.01 -3.89 -9.82
N HIS A 366 -6.21 -4.38 -8.60
CA HIS A 366 -5.46 -4.04 -7.41
C HIS A 366 -3.93 -4.11 -7.54
N LEU A 367 -3.41 -5.07 -8.32
CA LEU A 367 -1.97 -5.20 -8.54
C LEU A 367 -1.40 -4.10 -9.44
N ALA A 368 -2.24 -3.36 -10.17
CA ALA A 368 -1.85 -2.28 -11.05
C ALA A 368 -2.04 -0.89 -10.43
N ASP A 369 -2.70 -0.76 -9.27
CA ASP A 369 -3.06 0.54 -8.67
C ASP A 369 -1.90 1.55 -8.64
N MET A 370 -0.67 1.12 -8.39
CA MET A 370 0.50 2.01 -8.48
C MET A 370 0.99 2.16 -9.93
N ALA A 371 1.18 1.04 -10.63
CA ALA A 371 1.82 0.99 -11.94
C ALA A 371 1.08 1.81 -13.00
N GLU A 372 -0.26 1.80 -12.97
CA GLU A 372 -1.10 2.49 -13.97
C GLU A 372 -1.01 4.02 -13.94
N ALA A 373 -0.49 4.60 -12.83
CA ALA A 373 -0.40 6.04 -12.63
C ALA A 373 0.91 6.49 -11.97
N GLU A 374 1.95 5.65 -11.91
CA GLU A 374 3.17 5.96 -11.16
C GLU A 374 3.83 7.26 -11.63
N GLY A 375 3.83 7.54 -12.95
CA GLY A 375 4.34 8.77 -13.50
C GLY A 375 3.59 10.01 -13.01
N ASP A 376 2.25 9.93 -12.94
CA ASP A 376 1.40 10.98 -12.42
C ASP A 376 1.67 11.22 -10.92
N LEU A 377 1.76 10.15 -10.14
CA LEU A 377 2.00 10.23 -8.69
C LEU A 377 3.37 10.83 -8.36
N VAL A 378 4.41 10.45 -9.11
CA VAL A 378 5.77 11.03 -8.98
C VAL A 378 5.76 12.50 -9.39
N ARG A 379 5.06 12.86 -10.48
CA ARG A 379 4.90 14.26 -10.93
C ARG A 379 4.24 15.10 -9.84
N ASP A 380 3.13 14.65 -9.25
CA ASP A 380 2.40 15.38 -8.21
C ASP A 380 3.30 15.69 -6.99
N ALA A 381 4.10 14.71 -6.55
CA ALA A 381 5.09 14.92 -5.49
C ALA A 381 6.17 15.92 -5.93
N GLY A 382 6.62 15.84 -7.17
CA GLY A 382 7.63 16.73 -7.75
C GLY A 382 7.17 18.19 -7.86
N GLU A 383 5.93 18.43 -8.30
CA GLU A 383 5.32 19.77 -8.39
C GLU A 383 5.19 20.43 -7.01
N ILE A 384 4.79 19.66 -5.99
CA ILE A 384 4.78 20.12 -4.60
C ILE A 384 6.19 20.51 -4.16
N GLY A 385 7.19 19.67 -4.45
CA GLY A 385 8.61 19.96 -4.16
C GLY A 385 9.09 21.24 -4.82
N ALA A 386 8.79 21.43 -6.10
CA ALA A 386 9.13 22.63 -6.85
C ALA A 386 8.50 23.90 -6.25
N SER A 387 7.22 23.82 -5.84
CA SER A 387 6.53 24.91 -5.16
C SER A 387 7.16 25.31 -3.81
N LEU A 388 7.71 24.33 -3.08
CA LEU A 388 8.42 24.62 -1.82
C LEU A 388 9.73 25.36 -2.06
N ARG A 389 10.52 24.97 -3.08
CA ARG A 389 11.77 25.67 -3.43
C ARG A 389 11.53 27.13 -3.83
N SER A 390 10.50 27.40 -4.64
CA SER A 390 10.17 28.73 -5.08
C SER A 390 9.80 29.67 -3.92
N ARG A 391 9.10 29.15 -2.90
CA ARG A 391 8.76 29.92 -1.69
C ARG A 391 9.97 30.24 -0.82
N THR A 392 10.89 29.27 -0.68
CA THR A 392 12.14 29.48 0.09
C THR A 392 13.04 30.52 -0.60
N ALA A 393 13.14 30.48 -1.93
CA ALA A 393 13.92 31.44 -2.70
C ALA A 393 13.33 32.87 -2.71
N ALA A 394 11.99 33.00 -2.46
CA ALA A 394 11.29 34.29 -2.41
C ALA A 394 11.33 34.95 -1.02
N GLN A 395 11.79 34.26 0.03
CA GLN A 395 11.99 34.85 1.35
C GLN A 395 13.38 35.51 1.42
N PRO A 396 13.47 36.87 1.58
CA PRO A 396 14.77 37.50 1.76
C PRO A 396 15.43 36.95 3.03
N ALA A 397 16.76 36.75 2.95
CA ALA A 397 17.55 36.40 4.11
C ALA A 397 17.43 37.57 5.11
N HIS A 398 16.88 37.30 6.29
CA HIS A 398 16.81 38.20 7.41
C HIS A 398 18.11 38.17 8.22
#